data_4d712d256b2562bcc024a78f355899c4
#
_entry.id   4d712d256b2562bcc024a78f355899c4
#
_cell.length_a   1.000
_cell.length_b   1.000
_cell.length_c   1.000
_cell.angle_alpha   90.00
_cell.angle_beta   90.00
_cell.angle_gamma   90.00
#
_symmetry.space_group_name_H-M   'P 1'
#
loop_
_entity.id
_entity.type
_entity.pdbx_description
1 polymer ?
#
loop_
_entity_poly.entity_id
_entity_poly.type
_entity_poly.pdbx_seq_one_letter_code
_entity_poly.pdbx_strand_id
1 'polypeptide(L)'
;MTVQDARPLVAPWTGKLSALRGLRVHFCAMKRKYELKARARRQAETRERIVEAAVELHTSVGPARTTISAIAERAGVERHTVYAHFADERKLFDACRTHWAERHPFPDLQLSLGIVDPETRLQAVLHDLYRWYEEVESDVAIFRRDAQVHELNAEIVAEDDRRLAELADELARGRPRRKPVRAAIGHVLEFETWRSLVRRQELSLKQAVEAMTRLVASV
;
A
#
# COMPACT_ATOMS: atom_id res chain seq x y z
N MET A 1 49.77 80.67 -38.92
CA MET A 1 48.45 80.88 -38.18
C MET A 1 47.97 79.53 -37.78
N THR A 2 47.90 79.35 -36.52
CA THR A 2 47.74 78.18 -35.71
C THR A 2 46.32 77.54 -35.85
N VAL A 3 46.23 76.19 -36.02
CA VAL A 3 45.03 75.42 -35.83
C VAL A 3 45.26 74.55 -34.56
N GLN A 4 44.42 74.81 -33.57
CA GLN A 4 44.49 74.18 -32.28
C GLN A 4 43.84 72.81 -32.26
N ASP A 5 44.49 71.89 -31.55
CA ASP A 5 44.07 70.58 -31.13
C ASP A 5 42.70 70.50 -30.51
N ALA A 6 41.90 69.57 -31.00
CA ALA A 6 40.73 69.08 -30.29
C ALA A 6 40.92 67.60 -30.00
N ARG A 7 41.29 67.25 -28.76
CA ARG A 7 41.31 65.84 -28.27
C ARG A 7 39.88 65.40 -27.93
N PRO A 8 39.40 64.21 -28.34
CA PRO A 8 38.18 63.64 -27.82
C PRO A 8 38.51 62.96 -26.49
N LEU A 9 37.77 63.37 -25.46
CA LEU A 9 37.64 62.70 -24.15
C LEU A 9 36.94 61.39 -24.32
N VAL A 10 37.71 60.26 -24.37
CA VAL A 10 37.11 58.94 -24.19
C VAL A 10 37.26 58.54 -22.71
N ALA A 11 36.18 58.59 -21.98
CA ALA A 11 36.11 58.11 -20.62
C ALA A 11 36.28 56.55 -20.58
N PRO A 12 37.06 55.99 -19.66
CA PRO A 12 37.18 54.52 -19.58
C PRO A 12 35.89 53.91 -19.02
N TRP A 13 35.35 52.98 -19.77
CA TRP A 13 34.19 52.14 -19.38
C TRP A 13 34.66 51.15 -18.29
N THR A 14 34.68 51.58 -17.05
CA THR A 14 34.87 50.72 -15.86
C THR A 14 33.56 50.48 -15.14
N GLY A 15 32.70 49.68 -15.75
CA GLY A 15 31.43 49.38 -15.08
C GLY A 15 30.78 48.10 -15.61
N LYS A 16 30.79 47.05 -14.75
CA LYS A 16 29.83 45.92 -14.77
C LYS A 16 30.27 44.60 -15.45
N LEU A 17 31.48 44.13 -15.21
CA LEU A 17 31.77 42.71 -15.35
C LEU A 17 31.33 41.86 -14.14
N SER A 18 31.01 42.48 -12.98
CA SER A 18 30.54 41.80 -11.77
C SER A 18 29.06 41.36 -11.86
N ALA A 19 28.22 42.10 -12.57
CA ALA A 19 26.81 41.77 -12.72
C ALA A 19 26.56 40.52 -13.59
N LEU A 20 27.42 40.31 -14.61
CA LEU A 20 27.30 39.13 -15.47
C LEU A 20 27.80 37.83 -14.82
N ARG A 21 28.68 37.90 -13.82
CA ARG A 21 29.04 36.73 -13.01
C ARG A 21 27.92 36.26 -12.12
N GLY A 22 27.15 37.16 -11.51
CA GLY A 22 26.01 36.85 -10.69
C GLY A 22 24.86 36.17 -11.47
N LEU A 23 24.57 36.65 -12.68
CA LEU A 23 23.54 36.04 -13.54
C LEU A 23 23.91 34.62 -14.00
N ARG A 24 25.16 34.36 -14.34
CA ARG A 24 25.63 33.02 -14.73
C ARG A 24 25.53 32.01 -13.58
N VAL A 25 25.89 32.42 -12.36
CA VAL A 25 25.79 31.57 -11.16
C VAL A 25 24.34 31.24 -10.83
N HIS A 26 23.45 32.22 -10.95
CA HIS A 26 22.00 32.02 -10.66
C HIS A 26 21.35 31.11 -11.70
N PHE A 27 21.62 31.27 -12.95
CA PHE A 27 21.11 30.43 -14.04
C PHE A 27 21.64 28.98 -13.95
N CYS A 28 22.89 28.79 -13.58
CA CYS A 28 23.49 27.48 -13.36
C CYS A 28 22.89 26.77 -12.15
N ALA A 29 22.59 27.51 -11.06
CA ALA A 29 21.93 26.97 -9.88
C ALA A 29 20.47 26.55 -10.15
N MET A 30 19.73 27.34 -10.93
CA MET A 30 18.38 27.01 -11.35
C MET A 30 18.32 25.79 -12.27
N LYS A 31 19.22 25.70 -13.25
CA LYS A 31 19.34 24.54 -14.15
C LYS A 31 19.67 23.27 -13.36
N ARG A 32 20.63 23.34 -12.43
CA ARG A 32 20.98 22.21 -11.54
C ARG A 32 19.82 21.77 -10.68
N LYS A 33 19.03 22.70 -10.10
CA LYS A 33 17.84 22.41 -9.31
C LYS A 33 16.75 21.75 -10.16
N TYR A 34 16.57 22.19 -11.40
CA TYR A 34 15.63 21.58 -12.35
C TYR A 34 16.04 20.15 -12.73
N GLU A 35 17.31 19.94 -13.06
CA GLU A 35 17.85 18.61 -13.41
C GLU A 35 17.74 17.62 -12.24
N LEU A 36 17.98 18.07 -10.99
CA LEU A 36 17.80 17.25 -9.78
C LEU A 36 16.34 16.86 -9.59
N LYS A 37 15.41 17.80 -9.76
CA LYS A 37 13.97 17.50 -9.67
C LYS A 37 13.50 16.54 -10.76
N ALA A 38 13.96 16.72 -12.00
CA ALA A 38 13.63 15.84 -13.11
C ALA A 38 14.20 14.42 -12.92
N ARG A 39 15.39 14.31 -12.32
CA ARG A 39 15.99 13.01 -11.97
C ARG A 39 15.22 12.34 -10.85
N ALA A 40 14.88 13.06 -9.78
CA ALA A 40 14.10 12.55 -8.66
C ALA A 40 12.72 12.05 -9.13
N ARG A 41 12.05 12.80 -10.02
CA ARG A 41 10.77 12.38 -10.60
C ARG A 41 10.90 11.07 -11.39
N ARG A 42 11.89 10.95 -12.28
CA ARG A 42 12.13 9.72 -13.04
C ARG A 42 12.44 8.53 -12.13
N GLN A 43 13.18 8.73 -11.03
CA GLN A 43 13.43 7.69 -10.04
C GLN A 43 12.14 7.26 -9.34
N ALA A 44 11.28 8.22 -8.95
CA ALA A 44 9.98 7.92 -8.35
C ALA A 44 9.06 7.14 -9.33
N GLU A 45 8.95 7.60 -10.59
CA GLU A 45 8.19 6.92 -11.63
C GLU A 45 8.69 5.49 -11.89
N THR A 46 10.01 5.28 -11.90
CA THR A 46 10.59 3.93 -12.07
C THR A 46 10.30 3.05 -10.86
N ARG A 47 10.42 3.60 -9.64
CA ARG A 47 10.10 2.87 -8.41
C ARG A 47 8.63 2.44 -8.37
N GLU A 48 7.72 3.32 -8.76
CA GLU A 48 6.28 3.05 -8.84
C GLU A 48 5.97 1.91 -9.82
N ARG A 49 6.52 1.95 -11.05
CA ARG A 49 6.36 0.87 -12.02
C ARG A 49 6.87 -0.49 -11.51
N ILE A 50 7.96 -0.52 -10.75
CA ILE A 50 8.47 -1.76 -10.15
C ILE A 50 7.48 -2.28 -9.10
N VAL A 51 6.93 -1.41 -8.25
CA VAL A 51 5.92 -1.79 -7.24
C VAL A 51 4.65 -2.29 -7.91
N GLU A 52 4.13 -1.59 -8.93
CA GLU A 52 2.95 -2.00 -9.68
C GLU A 52 3.13 -3.37 -10.34
N ALA A 53 4.28 -3.59 -10.99
CA ALA A 53 4.61 -4.87 -11.62
C ALA A 53 4.69 -6.01 -10.58
N ALA A 54 5.24 -5.74 -9.40
CA ALA A 54 5.31 -6.71 -8.32
C ALA A 54 3.93 -7.01 -7.73
N VAL A 55 3.09 -6.00 -7.49
CA VAL A 55 1.70 -6.19 -7.04
C VAL A 55 0.93 -7.04 -8.03
N GLU A 56 1.00 -6.72 -9.33
CA GLU A 56 0.30 -7.48 -10.37
C GLU A 56 0.72 -8.96 -10.39
N LEU A 57 2.02 -9.24 -10.26
CA LEU A 57 2.50 -10.63 -10.19
C LEU A 57 2.09 -11.32 -8.89
N HIS A 58 2.16 -10.62 -7.75
CA HIS A 58 1.74 -11.19 -6.46
C HIS A 58 0.25 -11.52 -6.41
N THR A 59 -0.60 -10.71 -7.05
CA THR A 59 -2.06 -10.94 -7.08
C THR A 59 -2.50 -11.89 -8.20
N SER A 60 -1.67 -12.14 -9.22
CA SER A 60 -2.00 -13.08 -10.31
C SER A 60 -1.42 -14.47 -10.11
N VAL A 61 -0.09 -14.60 -9.99
CA VAL A 61 0.58 -15.89 -9.83
C VAL A 61 0.93 -16.24 -8.39
N GLY A 62 1.05 -15.23 -7.55
CA GLY A 62 1.35 -15.31 -6.12
C GLY A 62 2.81 -15.01 -5.77
N PRO A 63 3.06 -14.57 -4.52
CA PRO A 63 4.40 -14.26 -4.03
C PRO A 63 5.40 -15.41 -4.18
N ALA A 64 4.99 -16.65 -3.87
CA ALA A 64 5.85 -17.83 -3.94
C ALA A 64 6.37 -18.17 -5.35
N ARG A 65 5.71 -17.65 -6.39
CA ARG A 65 6.09 -17.89 -7.79
C ARG A 65 6.67 -16.64 -8.46
N THR A 66 6.68 -15.51 -7.78
CA THR A 66 7.18 -14.24 -8.28
C THR A 66 8.69 -14.14 -8.06
N THR A 67 9.45 -13.81 -9.11
CA THR A 67 10.90 -13.61 -9.04
C THR A 67 11.26 -12.16 -9.33
N ILE A 68 12.39 -11.69 -8.81
CA ILE A 68 12.90 -10.34 -9.15
C ILE A 68 13.11 -10.18 -10.67
N SER A 69 13.47 -11.25 -11.38
CA SER A 69 13.60 -11.20 -12.84
C SER A 69 12.26 -10.98 -13.54
N ALA A 70 11.20 -11.66 -13.10
CA ALA A 70 9.85 -11.47 -13.64
C ALA A 70 9.32 -10.04 -13.34
N ILE A 71 9.60 -9.52 -12.15
CA ILE A 71 9.23 -8.14 -11.78
C ILE A 71 9.97 -7.13 -12.68
N ALA A 72 11.27 -7.31 -12.88
CA ALA A 72 12.08 -6.43 -13.74
C ALA A 72 11.58 -6.43 -15.19
N GLU A 73 11.31 -7.60 -15.74
CA GLU A 73 10.74 -7.78 -17.09
C GLU A 73 9.37 -7.07 -17.20
N ARG A 74 8.49 -7.31 -16.25
CA ARG A 74 7.14 -6.70 -16.22
C ARG A 74 7.18 -5.17 -16.08
N ALA A 75 8.11 -4.65 -15.27
CA ALA A 75 8.32 -3.22 -15.08
C ALA A 75 9.05 -2.54 -16.26
N GLY A 76 9.58 -3.29 -17.22
CA GLY A 76 10.40 -2.77 -18.31
C GLY A 76 11.71 -2.16 -17.83
N VAL A 77 12.39 -2.82 -16.88
CA VAL A 77 13.69 -2.39 -16.33
C VAL A 77 14.67 -3.57 -16.25
N GLU A 78 15.92 -3.27 -16.10
CA GLU A 78 16.93 -4.29 -15.83
C GLU A 78 16.87 -4.75 -14.34
N ARG A 79 17.21 -6.01 -14.08
CA ARG A 79 17.22 -6.59 -12.72
C ARG A 79 18.04 -5.76 -11.72
N HIS A 80 19.19 -5.22 -12.14
CA HIS A 80 20.02 -4.37 -11.29
C HIS A 80 19.32 -3.06 -10.89
N THR A 81 18.39 -2.56 -11.72
CA THR A 81 17.58 -1.37 -11.42
C THR A 81 16.61 -1.65 -10.26
N VAL A 82 16.04 -2.85 -10.18
CA VAL A 82 15.19 -3.23 -9.05
C VAL A 82 15.99 -3.14 -7.74
N TYR A 83 17.21 -3.70 -7.70
CA TYR A 83 18.07 -3.63 -6.52
C TYR A 83 18.58 -2.21 -6.22
N ALA A 84 18.69 -1.34 -7.23
CA ALA A 84 19.02 0.08 -7.01
C ALA A 84 17.88 0.85 -6.30
N HIS A 85 16.63 0.41 -6.45
CA HIS A 85 15.45 1.01 -5.81
C HIS A 85 15.05 0.33 -4.50
N PHE A 86 15.34 -0.96 -4.35
CA PHE A 86 14.98 -1.77 -3.18
C PHE A 86 16.21 -2.55 -2.73
N ALA A 87 16.72 -2.22 -1.53
CA ALA A 87 17.95 -2.79 -0.99
C ALA A 87 17.87 -4.32 -0.84
N ASP A 88 16.67 -4.83 -0.61
CA ASP A 88 16.39 -6.25 -0.43
C ASP A 88 14.93 -6.57 -0.84
N GLU A 89 14.62 -7.85 -0.89
CA GLU A 89 13.29 -8.36 -1.27
C GLU A 89 12.21 -7.92 -0.27
N ARG A 90 12.52 -7.86 1.03
CA ARG A 90 11.60 -7.39 2.07
C ARG A 90 11.13 -5.97 1.82
N LYS A 91 12.05 -5.05 1.45
CA LYS A 91 11.71 -3.65 1.14
C LYS A 91 10.78 -3.52 -0.06
N LEU A 92 10.96 -4.36 -1.06
CA LEU A 92 10.05 -4.43 -2.21
C LEU A 92 8.69 -4.97 -1.77
N PHE A 93 8.68 -6.06 -0.99
CA PHE A 93 7.47 -6.69 -0.50
C PHE A 93 6.63 -5.76 0.38
N ASP A 94 7.27 -5.03 1.31
CA ASP A 94 6.63 -4.01 2.15
C ASP A 94 6.00 -2.89 1.30
N ALA A 95 6.71 -2.43 0.25
CA ALA A 95 6.18 -1.43 -0.66
C ALA A 95 4.99 -1.94 -1.47
N CYS A 96 5.02 -3.20 -1.92
CA CYS A 96 3.90 -3.84 -2.61
C CYS A 96 2.68 -3.97 -1.69
N ARG A 97 2.88 -4.40 -0.43
CA ARG A 97 1.82 -4.50 0.57
C ARG A 97 1.15 -3.15 0.80
N THR A 98 1.96 -2.09 1.01
CA THR A 98 1.44 -0.73 1.19
C THR A 98 0.60 -0.29 -0.01
N HIS A 99 1.13 -0.45 -1.21
CA HIS A 99 0.46 -0.08 -2.46
C HIS A 99 -0.86 -0.85 -2.68
N TRP A 100 -0.88 -2.15 -2.37
CA TRP A 100 -2.08 -2.97 -2.43
C TRP A 100 -3.12 -2.49 -1.40
N ALA A 101 -2.71 -2.24 -0.14
CA ALA A 101 -3.60 -1.80 0.93
C ALA A 101 -4.19 -0.40 0.68
N GLU A 102 -3.47 0.50 -0.01
CA GLU A 102 -3.99 1.81 -0.43
C GLU A 102 -5.14 1.68 -1.45
N ARG A 103 -5.12 0.65 -2.29
CA ARG A 103 -6.16 0.36 -3.29
C ARG A 103 -7.32 -0.49 -2.74
N HIS A 104 -7.05 -1.27 -1.72
CA HIS A 104 -8.00 -2.18 -1.06
C HIS A 104 -8.01 -1.91 0.44
N PRO A 105 -8.39 -0.70 0.89
CA PRO A 105 -8.35 -0.35 2.30
C PRO A 105 -9.25 -1.28 3.11
N PHE A 106 -8.73 -1.76 4.24
CA PHE A 106 -9.53 -2.49 5.20
C PHE A 106 -10.69 -1.59 5.68
N PRO A 107 -11.92 -2.12 5.86
CA PRO A 107 -13.07 -1.30 6.21
C PRO A 107 -12.86 -0.53 7.52
N ASP A 108 -13.31 0.72 7.54
CA ASP A 108 -13.35 1.50 8.78
C ASP A 108 -14.50 0.99 9.66
N LEU A 109 -14.15 0.19 10.66
CA LEU A 109 -15.10 -0.46 11.57
C LEU A 109 -15.46 0.41 12.80
N GLN A 110 -14.97 1.65 12.92
CA GLN A 110 -15.19 2.47 14.11
C GLN A 110 -16.65 2.72 14.41
N LEU A 111 -17.45 3.01 13.38
CA LEU A 111 -18.88 3.21 13.55
C LEU A 111 -19.59 1.92 13.98
N SER A 112 -19.28 0.81 13.34
CA SER A 112 -19.85 -0.50 13.66
C SER A 112 -19.45 -0.96 15.06
N LEU A 113 -18.21 -0.74 15.48
CA LEU A 113 -17.70 -1.05 16.82
C LEU A 113 -18.29 -0.16 17.92
N GLY A 114 -18.75 1.05 17.57
CA GLY A 114 -19.45 1.98 18.48
C GLY A 114 -20.87 1.55 18.86
N ILE A 115 -21.47 0.56 18.20
CA ILE A 115 -22.82 0.07 18.49
C ILE A 115 -22.86 -0.60 19.87
N VAL A 116 -23.77 -0.17 20.73
CA VAL A 116 -23.86 -0.63 22.13
C VAL A 116 -24.30 -2.08 22.21
N ASP A 117 -25.34 -2.45 21.45
CA ASP A 117 -25.87 -3.82 21.45
C ASP A 117 -24.85 -4.79 20.79
N PRO A 118 -24.36 -5.83 21.52
CA PRO A 118 -23.32 -6.71 21.02
C PRO A 118 -23.72 -7.52 19.79
N GLU A 119 -25.00 -7.83 19.62
CA GLU A 119 -25.47 -8.62 18.47
C GLU A 119 -25.51 -7.75 17.20
N THR A 120 -26.11 -6.58 17.29
CA THR A 120 -26.16 -5.60 16.21
C THR A 120 -24.73 -5.15 15.82
N ARG A 121 -23.84 -4.96 16.80
CA ARG A 121 -22.43 -4.65 16.56
C ARG A 121 -21.73 -5.73 15.75
N LEU A 122 -21.87 -6.99 16.13
CA LEU A 122 -21.29 -8.12 15.40
C LEU A 122 -21.86 -8.19 13.98
N GLN A 123 -23.17 -8.03 13.83
CA GLN A 123 -23.82 -8.06 12.52
C GLN A 123 -23.29 -6.96 11.59
N ALA A 124 -23.12 -5.73 12.09
CA ALA A 124 -22.60 -4.62 11.33
C ALA A 124 -21.14 -4.86 10.91
N VAL A 125 -20.29 -5.31 11.84
CA VAL A 125 -18.89 -5.63 11.56
C VAL A 125 -18.75 -6.76 10.53
N LEU A 126 -19.54 -7.83 10.67
CA LEU A 126 -19.52 -8.93 9.70
C LEU A 126 -19.97 -8.47 8.31
N HIS A 127 -20.97 -7.61 8.24
CA HIS A 127 -21.43 -7.06 6.97
C HIS A 127 -20.31 -6.31 6.25
N ASP A 128 -19.61 -5.41 6.95
CA ASP A 128 -18.54 -4.59 6.38
C ASP A 128 -17.32 -5.46 6.01
N LEU A 129 -16.93 -6.39 6.89
CA LEU A 129 -15.81 -7.30 6.66
C LEU A 129 -16.08 -8.26 5.49
N TYR A 130 -17.28 -8.84 5.41
CA TYR A 130 -17.63 -9.81 4.37
C TYR A 130 -17.75 -9.13 3.00
N ARG A 131 -18.21 -7.88 2.94
CA ARG A 131 -18.15 -7.08 1.71
C ARG A 131 -16.71 -6.88 1.24
N TRP A 132 -15.82 -6.52 2.15
CA TRP A 132 -14.42 -6.37 1.83
C TRP A 132 -13.79 -7.69 1.34
N TYR A 133 -14.11 -8.82 1.97
CA TYR A 133 -13.66 -10.12 1.50
C TYR A 133 -14.17 -10.43 0.08
N GLU A 134 -15.37 -10.03 -0.27
CA GLU A 134 -15.90 -10.20 -1.62
C GLU A 134 -15.09 -9.42 -2.66
N GLU A 135 -14.65 -8.22 -2.32
CA GLU A 135 -13.85 -7.35 -3.20
C GLU A 135 -12.41 -7.87 -3.39
N VAL A 136 -11.81 -8.51 -2.38
CA VAL A 136 -10.40 -8.94 -2.38
C VAL A 136 -10.21 -10.46 -2.40
N GLU A 137 -11.26 -11.21 -2.68
CA GLU A 137 -11.27 -12.68 -2.55
C GLU A 137 -10.10 -13.36 -3.27
N SER A 138 -9.89 -13.01 -4.53
CA SER A 138 -8.82 -13.61 -5.35
C SER A 138 -7.45 -13.43 -4.74
N ASP A 139 -7.17 -12.22 -4.28
CA ASP A 139 -5.87 -11.82 -3.77
C ASP A 139 -5.59 -12.47 -2.41
N VAL A 140 -6.57 -12.40 -1.50
CA VAL A 140 -6.46 -13.02 -0.17
C VAL A 140 -6.32 -14.54 -0.27
N ALA A 141 -7.05 -15.18 -1.20
CA ALA A 141 -6.91 -16.62 -1.43
C ALA A 141 -5.49 -17.01 -1.91
N ILE A 142 -4.89 -16.20 -2.79
CA ILE A 142 -3.53 -16.40 -3.27
C ILE A 142 -2.53 -16.19 -2.12
N PHE A 143 -2.67 -15.11 -1.35
CA PHE A 143 -1.77 -14.81 -0.23
C PHE A 143 -1.84 -15.90 0.85
N ARG A 144 -3.02 -16.36 1.24
CA ARG A 144 -3.18 -17.45 2.22
C ARG A 144 -2.62 -18.79 1.71
N ARG A 145 -2.79 -19.11 0.43
CA ARG A 145 -2.16 -20.28 -0.19
C ARG A 145 -0.64 -20.22 -0.11
N ASP A 146 -0.06 -19.09 -0.48
CA ASP A 146 1.39 -18.93 -0.58
C ASP A 146 2.07 -18.72 0.78
N ALA A 147 1.34 -18.33 1.82
CA ALA A 147 1.86 -18.23 3.19
C ALA A 147 2.44 -19.56 3.73
N GLN A 148 2.05 -20.69 3.15
CA GLN A 148 2.56 -22.00 3.55
C GLN A 148 4.00 -22.26 3.08
N VAL A 149 4.49 -21.52 2.08
CA VAL A 149 5.79 -21.78 1.42
C VAL A 149 6.63 -20.52 1.20
N HIS A 150 6.13 -19.34 1.56
CA HIS A 150 6.81 -18.06 1.36
C HIS A 150 6.85 -17.26 2.68
N GLU A 151 8.03 -17.15 3.27
CA GLU A 151 8.24 -16.62 4.63
C GLU A 151 7.69 -15.20 4.83
N LEU A 152 8.05 -14.26 3.95
CA LEU A 152 7.58 -12.87 4.07
C LEU A 152 6.06 -12.76 3.98
N ASN A 153 5.44 -13.58 3.14
CA ASN A 153 4.00 -13.63 3.02
C ASN A 153 3.34 -14.29 4.25
N ALA A 154 3.97 -15.31 4.84
CA ALA A 154 3.51 -15.93 6.08
C ALA A 154 3.50 -14.93 7.25
N GLU A 155 4.52 -14.08 7.36
CA GLU A 155 4.58 -13.02 8.38
C GLU A 155 3.40 -12.03 8.26
N ILE A 156 3.06 -11.63 7.04
CA ILE A 156 1.94 -10.72 6.77
C ILE A 156 0.61 -11.36 7.12
N VAL A 157 0.37 -12.59 6.67
CA VAL A 157 -0.86 -13.32 6.98
C VAL A 157 -1.01 -13.51 8.50
N ALA A 158 0.08 -13.83 9.21
CA ALA A 158 0.07 -13.95 10.67
C ALA A 158 -0.21 -12.61 11.37
N GLU A 159 0.22 -11.48 10.79
CA GLU A 159 -0.12 -10.15 11.31
C GLU A 159 -1.60 -9.84 11.11
N ASP A 160 -2.16 -10.15 9.96
CA ASP A 160 -3.58 -9.94 9.67
C ASP A 160 -4.46 -10.84 10.55
N ASP A 161 -4.05 -12.11 10.80
CA ASP A 161 -4.74 -13.01 11.73
C ASP A 161 -4.70 -12.47 13.18
N ARG A 162 -3.60 -11.84 13.61
CA ARG A 162 -3.54 -11.16 14.92
C ARG A 162 -4.52 -9.99 15.01
N ARG A 163 -4.63 -9.17 13.96
CA ARG A 163 -5.60 -8.06 13.91
C ARG A 163 -7.05 -8.56 14.01
N LEU A 164 -7.37 -9.67 13.33
CA LEU A 164 -8.68 -10.30 13.47
C LEU A 164 -8.91 -10.85 14.88
N ALA A 165 -7.87 -11.37 15.53
CA ALA A 165 -7.96 -11.80 16.92
C ALA A 165 -8.22 -10.62 17.88
N GLU A 166 -7.56 -9.48 17.69
CA GLU A 166 -7.83 -8.25 18.45
C GLU A 166 -9.27 -7.74 18.20
N LEU A 167 -9.73 -7.76 16.97
CA LEU A 167 -11.11 -7.42 16.61
C LEU A 167 -12.12 -8.35 17.32
N ALA A 168 -11.81 -9.65 17.41
CA ALA A 168 -12.66 -10.60 18.13
C ALA A 168 -12.74 -10.28 19.63
N ASP A 169 -11.65 -9.82 20.25
CA ASP A 169 -11.64 -9.40 21.65
C ASP A 169 -12.49 -8.12 21.86
N GLU A 170 -12.48 -7.21 20.90
CA GLU A 170 -13.37 -6.05 20.91
C GLU A 170 -14.85 -6.42 20.79
N LEU A 171 -15.18 -7.33 19.89
CA LEU A 171 -16.54 -7.83 19.68
C LEU A 171 -17.07 -8.68 20.84
N ALA A 172 -16.18 -9.27 21.63
CA ALA A 172 -16.55 -10.01 22.84
C ALA A 172 -16.99 -9.08 23.99
N ARG A 173 -16.75 -7.78 23.92
CA ARG A 173 -17.16 -6.81 24.94
C ARG A 173 -18.71 -6.79 25.07
N GLY A 174 -19.19 -6.88 26.29
CA GLY A 174 -20.64 -6.95 26.59
C GLY A 174 -21.26 -8.34 26.46
N ARG A 175 -20.47 -9.37 26.12
CA ARG A 175 -20.88 -10.77 26.07
C ARG A 175 -20.34 -11.57 27.27
N PRO A 176 -20.91 -12.76 27.57
CA PRO A 176 -20.35 -13.63 28.60
C PRO A 176 -18.88 -13.97 28.33
N ARG A 177 -18.03 -13.85 29.36
CA ARG A 177 -16.59 -14.14 29.26
C ARG A 177 -16.33 -15.65 29.25
N ARG A 178 -16.74 -16.34 28.19
CA ARG A 178 -16.56 -17.79 28.00
C ARG A 178 -15.68 -18.06 26.79
N LYS A 179 -14.78 -19.04 26.88
CA LYS A 179 -13.89 -19.43 25.77
C LYS A 179 -14.67 -19.78 24.48
N PRO A 180 -15.80 -20.54 24.52
CA PRO A 180 -16.56 -20.83 23.31
C PRO A 180 -17.09 -19.58 22.60
N VAL A 181 -17.59 -18.58 23.35
CA VAL A 181 -18.08 -17.31 22.76
C VAL A 181 -16.96 -16.61 22.01
N ARG A 182 -15.78 -16.48 22.64
CA ARG A 182 -14.61 -15.85 22.03
C ARG A 182 -14.14 -16.62 20.78
N ALA A 183 -14.13 -17.96 20.84
CA ALA A 183 -13.77 -18.82 19.73
C ALA A 183 -14.77 -18.70 18.57
N ALA A 184 -16.07 -18.67 18.86
CA ALA A 184 -17.10 -18.48 17.84
C ALA A 184 -16.95 -17.13 17.13
N ILE A 185 -16.69 -16.04 17.88
CA ILE A 185 -16.43 -14.72 17.30
C ILE A 185 -15.18 -14.76 16.39
N GLY A 186 -14.07 -15.36 16.85
CA GLY A 186 -12.87 -15.50 16.03
C GLY A 186 -13.17 -16.27 14.73
N HIS A 187 -13.88 -17.38 14.84
CA HIS A 187 -14.20 -18.21 13.68
C HIS A 187 -15.07 -17.50 12.64
N VAL A 188 -16.05 -16.70 13.04
CA VAL A 188 -16.91 -15.99 12.07
C VAL A 188 -16.19 -14.81 11.38
N LEU A 189 -15.07 -14.34 11.91
CA LEU A 189 -14.23 -13.31 11.28
C LEU A 189 -13.28 -13.88 10.23
N GLU A 190 -13.06 -15.20 10.19
CA GLU A 190 -12.09 -15.80 9.27
C GLU A 190 -12.54 -15.71 7.81
N PHE A 191 -11.58 -15.40 6.93
CA PHE A 191 -11.79 -15.40 5.48
C PHE A 191 -12.34 -16.74 4.96
N GLU A 192 -11.82 -17.86 5.45
CA GLU A 192 -12.25 -19.20 5.01
C GLU A 192 -13.68 -19.52 5.46
N THR A 193 -14.15 -18.99 6.59
CA THR A 193 -15.54 -19.11 7.02
C THR A 193 -16.45 -18.37 6.04
N TRP A 194 -16.18 -17.11 5.76
CA TRP A 194 -16.90 -16.34 4.74
C TRP A 194 -16.91 -17.06 3.39
N ARG A 195 -15.76 -17.48 2.92
CA ARG A 195 -15.61 -18.16 1.62
C ARG A 195 -16.40 -19.46 1.54
N SER A 196 -16.41 -20.24 2.62
CA SER A 196 -17.21 -21.44 2.71
C SER A 196 -18.70 -21.15 2.58
N LEU A 197 -19.21 -20.14 3.30
CA LEU A 197 -20.63 -19.79 3.29
C LEU A 197 -21.07 -19.24 1.93
N VAL A 198 -20.34 -18.32 1.37
CA VAL A 198 -20.74 -17.59 0.17
C VAL A 198 -20.43 -18.37 -1.12
N ARG A 199 -19.29 -19.08 -1.19
CA ARG A 199 -18.86 -19.76 -2.42
C ARG A 199 -19.20 -21.24 -2.47
N ARG A 200 -19.16 -21.96 -1.34
CA ARG A 200 -19.49 -23.40 -1.32
C ARG A 200 -20.92 -23.70 -0.93
N GLN A 201 -21.50 -22.87 -0.05
CA GLN A 201 -22.89 -23.02 0.41
C GLN A 201 -23.86 -22.06 -0.31
N GLU A 202 -23.33 -21.21 -1.22
CA GLU A 202 -24.10 -20.29 -2.07
C GLU A 202 -25.03 -19.34 -1.30
N LEU A 203 -24.66 -18.98 -0.07
CA LEU A 203 -25.42 -18.01 0.69
C LEU A 203 -25.17 -16.59 0.17
N SER A 204 -26.22 -15.78 0.12
CA SER A 204 -26.04 -14.34 -0.07
C SER A 204 -25.29 -13.74 1.13
N LEU A 205 -24.64 -12.59 0.93
CA LEU A 205 -23.97 -11.84 2.00
C LEU A 205 -24.88 -11.70 3.24
N LYS A 206 -26.12 -11.27 3.05
CA LYS A 206 -27.09 -11.12 4.13
C LYS A 206 -27.33 -12.43 4.88
N GLN A 207 -27.55 -13.52 4.18
CA GLN A 207 -27.78 -14.84 4.80
C GLN A 207 -26.54 -15.33 5.57
N ALA A 208 -25.34 -15.12 5.02
CA ALA A 208 -24.10 -15.49 5.69
C ALA A 208 -23.91 -14.70 7.00
N VAL A 209 -24.13 -13.39 6.97
CA VAL A 209 -24.07 -12.53 8.17
C VAL A 209 -25.10 -12.94 9.22
N GLU A 210 -26.36 -13.14 8.83
CA GLU A 210 -27.42 -13.58 9.74
C GLU A 210 -27.12 -14.95 10.38
N ALA A 211 -26.64 -15.92 9.58
CA ALA A 211 -26.28 -17.24 10.05
C ALA A 211 -25.16 -17.19 11.09
N MET A 212 -24.12 -16.40 10.81
CA MET A 212 -22.96 -16.28 11.71
C MET A 212 -23.29 -15.49 12.99
N THR A 213 -24.11 -14.47 12.89
CA THR A 213 -24.59 -13.74 14.08
C THR A 213 -25.39 -14.66 15.01
N ARG A 214 -26.31 -15.48 14.46
CA ARG A 214 -27.06 -16.48 15.24
C ARG A 214 -26.17 -17.55 15.84
N LEU A 215 -25.16 -18.02 15.10
CA LEU A 215 -24.19 -18.99 15.63
C LEU A 215 -23.50 -18.46 16.89
N VAL A 216 -23.02 -17.24 16.87
CA VAL A 216 -22.38 -16.62 18.04
C VAL A 216 -23.36 -16.39 19.18
N ALA A 217 -24.62 -16.03 18.89
CA ALA A 217 -25.67 -15.85 19.92
C ALA A 217 -26.11 -17.17 20.61
N SER A 218 -25.91 -18.32 19.96
CA SER A 218 -26.28 -19.64 20.47
C SER A 218 -25.23 -20.26 21.41
N VAL A 219 -24.05 -19.66 21.57
CA VAL A 219 -22.93 -20.17 22.38
C VAL A 219 -22.83 -19.42 23.71
#